data_c772dae3ba7e243a97d97b7483672e17
#
_entry.id   c772dae3ba7e243a97d97b7483672e17
#
_cell.length_a   1.000
_cell.length_b   1.000
_cell.length_c   1.000
_cell.angle_alpha   90.00
_cell.angle_beta   90.00
_cell.angle_gamma   90.00
#
_symmetry.space_group_name_H-M   'P 1'
#
loop_
_entity.id
_entity.type
_entity.pdbx_description
1 polymer ?
#
loop_
_entity_poly.entity_id
_entity_poly.type
_entity_poly.pdbx_seq_one_letter_code
_entity_poly.pdbx_strand_id
1 'polypeptide(L)'
;LNSPYADVQSLAMRMLADADTPKELSPLFLKKYRESGFNTVRMEAIKLLSRYQDDNFIKALREGLNDAYEMVARQSAIYAGFVGDDSLLPAIVEALIEHNERLRVQMSANKALSLYPKEKVEKVIEDFYAKVDRLNENEEKKRLLRSLERMFVQEAKVHQTLMDVAAPEAKRISAIRNV
;
A
#
# COMPACT_ATOMS: atom_id res chain seq x y z
N LEU A 1 -27.19 0.02 -2.93
CA LEU A 1 -25.82 -0.49 -3.24
C LEU A 1 -25.79 -1.67 -4.23
N ASN A 2 -26.93 -2.22 -4.64
CA ASN A 2 -27.01 -3.38 -5.55
C ASN A 2 -27.38 -2.99 -6.99
N SER A 3 -27.11 -1.74 -7.38
CA SER A 3 -27.29 -1.29 -8.78
C SER A 3 -26.36 -2.09 -9.71
N PRO A 4 -26.79 -2.39 -10.95
CA PRO A 4 -25.92 -2.99 -11.96
C PRO A 4 -24.85 -2.01 -12.49
N TYR A 5 -24.93 -0.73 -12.12
CA TYR A 5 -24.01 0.32 -12.58
C TYR A 5 -23.00 0.70 -11.49
N ALA A 6 -21.71 0.63 -11.83
CA ALA A 6 -20.60 0.93 -10.93
C ALA A 6 -20.67 2.36 -10.34
N ASP A 7 -20.98 3.34 -11.19
CA ASP A 7 -21.06 4.75 -10.79
C ASP A 7 -22.16 4.99 -9.76
N VAL A 8 -23.32 4.32 -9.91
CA VAL A 8 -24.41 4.40 -8.95
C VAL A 8 -24.03 3.75 -7.63
N GLN A 9 -23.34 2.61 -7.67
CA GLN A 9 -22.84 1.97 -6.44
C GLN A 9 -21.83 2.88 -5.70
N SER A 10 -20.85 3.44 -6.43
CA SER A 10 -19.84 4.33 -5.88
C SER A 10 -20.46 5.62 -5.31
N LEU A 11 -21.42 6.21 -6.02
CA LEU A 11 -22.13 7.40 -5.55
C LEU A 11 -22.92 7.09 -4.27
N ALA A 12 -23.67 5.98 -4.24
CA ALA A 12 -24.46 5.61 -3.07
C ALA A 12 -23.56 5.33 -1.84
N MET A 13 -22.39 4.72 -2.02
CA MET A 13 -21.43 4.55 -0.94
C MET A 13 -20.92 5.88 -0.40
N ARG A 14 -20.57 6.85 -1.28
CA ARG A 14 -20.15 8.19 -0.85
C ARG A 14 -21.24 8.91 -0.09
N MET A 15 -22.48 8.90 -0.60
CA MET A 15 -23.62 9.53 0.07
C MET A 15 -23.87 8.95 1.47
N LEU A 16 -23.73 7.63 1.61
CA LEU A 16 -23.80 6.99 2.93
C LEU A 16 -22.67 7.43 3.86
N ALA A 17 -21.44 7.52 3.34
CA ALA A 17 -20.30 7.93 4.12
C ALA A 17 -20.33 9.42 4.51
N ASP A 18 -21.02 10.26 3.76
CA ASP A 18 -21.15 11.69 4.02
C ASP A 18 -22.38 12.04 4.89
N ALA A 19 -23.27 11.08 5.13
CA ALA A 19 -24.49 11.25 5.94
C ALA A 19 -24.27 11.11 7.46
N ASP A 20 -23.13 11.60 7.98
CA ASP A 20 -22.74 11.56 9.41
C ASP A 20 -22.84 10.14 10.01
N THR A 21 -22.18 9.23 9.37
CA THR A 21 -22.46 7.82 9.53
C THR A 21 -21.54 7.14 10.53
N PRO A 22 -22.14 6.29 11.35
CA PRO A 22 -21.45 5.57 12.39
C PRO A 22 -20.46 4.56 11.82
N LYS A 23 -19.49 4.15 12.64
CA LYS A 23 -18.52 3.05 12.37
C LYS A 23 -19.17 1.77 11.85
N GLU A 24 -20.48 1.65 11.97
CA GLU A 24 -21.32 0.56 11.48
C GLU A 24 -21.31 0.36 9.96
N LEU A 25 -20.92 1.36 9.18
CA LEU A 25 -20.78 1.21 7.73
C LEU A 25 -19.47 0.57 7.28
N SER A 26 -18.46 0.54 8.12
CA SER A 26 -17.17 -0.07 7.76
C SER A 26 -17.33 -1.55 7.32
N PRO A 27 -18.09 -2.42 8.02
CA PRO A 27 -18.33 -3.77 7.53
C PRO A 27 -19.05 -3.83 6.18
N LEU A 28 -19.96 -2.88 5.91
CA LEU A 28 -20.66 -2.78 4.63
C LEU A 28 -19.69 -2.44 3.49
N PHE A 29 -18.76 -1.52 3.71
CA PHE A 29 -17.77 -1.17 2.69
C PHE A 29 -16.77 -2.30 2.44
N LEU A 30 -16.34 -3.02 3.48
CA LEU A 30 -15.54 -4.23 3.29
C LEU A 30 -16.29 -5.29 2.48
N LYS A 31 -17.57 -5.50 2.78
CA LYS A 31 -18.42 -6.41 1.99
C LYS A 31 -18.50 -5.97 0.52
N LYS A 32 -18.71 -4.68 0.24
CA LYS A 32 -18.75 -4.15 -1.12
C LYS A 32 -17.40 -4.28 -1.83
N TYR A 33 -16.30 -4.08 -1.14
CA TYR A 33 -14.97 -4.34 -1.69
C TYR A 33 -14.85 -5.79 -2.18
N ARG A 34 -15.27 -6.78 -1.38
CA ARG A 34 -15.14 -8.21 -1.69
C ARG A 34 -16.09 -8.71 -2.78
N GLU A 35 -17.32 -8.21 -2.77
CA GLU A 35 -18.38 -8.72 -3.65
C GLU A 35 -18.48 -8.01 -5.00
N SER A 36 -17.89 -6.84 -5.16
CA SER A 36 -18.04 -6.08 -6.40
C SER A 36 -17.11 -6.59 -7.49
N GLY A 37 -17.67 -6.91 -8.64
CA GLY A 37 -16.94 -7.16 -9.88
C GLY A 37 -16.33 -5.88 -10.50
N PHE A 38 -16.73 -4.68 -10.03
CA PHE A 38 -16.25 -3.41 -10.55
C PHE A 38 -15.04 -2.90 -9.75
N ASN A 39 -13.90 -2.75 -10.42
CA ASN A 39 -12.69 -2.22 -9.82
C ASN A 39 -12.86 -0.80 -9.24
N THR A 40 -13.64 0.06 -9.88
CA THR A 40 -13.94 1.41 -9.40
C THR A 40 -14.71 1.39 -8.06
N VAL A 41 -15.61 0.44 -7.88
CA VAL A 41 -16.35 0.24 -6.63
C VAL A 41 -15.40 -0.27 -5.54
N ARG A 42 -14.50 -1.23 -5.87
CA ARG A 42 -13.50 -1.72 -4.91
C ARG A 42 -12.54 -0.61 -4.46
N MET A 43 -12.06 0.22 -5.41
CA MET A 43 -11.22 1.38 -5.08
C MET A 43 -11.95 2.38 -4.19
N GLU A 44 -13.21 2.70 -4.49
CA GLU A 44 -14.01 3.62 -3.67
C GLU A 44 -14.25 3.05 -2.27
N ALA A 45 -14.51 1.73 -2.17
CA ALA A 45 -14.68 1.07 -0.87
C ALA A 45 -13.43 1.19 0.01
N ILE A 46 -12.23 0.94 -0.54
CA ILE A 46 -10.96 1.12 0.19
C ILE A 46 -10.78 2.57 0.63
N LYS A 47 -11.07 3.53 -0.25
CA LYS A 47 -10.98 4.95 0.05
C LYS A 47 -11.94 5.36 1.18
N LEU A 48 -13.15 4.83 1.21
CA LEU A 48 -14.12 5.10 2.27
C LEU A 48 -13.71 4.44 3.58
N LEU A 49 -13.21 3.19 3.53
CA LEU A 49 -12.66 2.49 4.69
C LEU A 49 -11.50 3.25 5.33
N SER A 50 -10.69 3.98 4.56
CA SER A 50 -9.59 4.78 5.12
C SER A 50 -10.05 5.88 6.08
N ARG A 51 -11.33 6.28 6.06
CA ARG A 51 -11.90 7.24 7.02
C ARG A 51 -12.10 6.62 8.41
N TYR A 52 -12.28 5.30 8.49
CA TYR A 52 -12.53 4.57 9.75
C TYR A 52 -11.25 4.09 10.43
N GLN A 53 -10.22 3.75 9.64
CA GLN A 53 -8.92 3.24 10.10
C GLN A 53 -9.05 2.08 11.11
N ASP A 54 -9.99 1.19 10.86
CA ASP A 54 -10.32 0.04 11.70
C ASP A 54 -9.80 -1.28 11.10
N ASP A 55 -10.08 -2.40 11.77
CA ASP A 55 -9.69 -3.74 11.32
C ASP A 55 -10.24 -4.10 9.93
N ASN A 56 -11.39 -3.54 9.52
CA ASN A 56 -11.94 -3.79 8.19
C ASN A 56 -11.12 -3.09 7.12
N PHE A 57 -10.59 -1.91 7.43
CA PHE A 57 -9.65 -1.23 6.55
C PHE A 57 -8.36 -2.04 6.38
N ILE A 58 -7.77 -2.52 7.47
CA ILE A 58 -6.56 -3.38 7.42
C ILE A 58 -6.80 -4.66 6.61
N LYS A 59 -7.96 -5.31 6.80
CA LYS A 59 -8.36 -6.48 6.00
C LYS A 59 -8.48 -6.14 4.51
N ALA A 60 -9.16 -5.03 4.16
CA ALA A 60 -9.30 -4.59 2.78
C ALA A 60 -7.95 -4.28 2.13
N LEU A 61 -7.01 -3.66 2.86
CA LEU A 61 -5.67 -3.39 2.36
C LEU A 61 -4.89 -4.66 2.10
N ARG A 62 -4.93 -5.61 3.04
CA ARG A 62 -4.24 -6.91 2.91
C ARG A 62 -4.73 -7.69 1.70
N GLU A 63 -6.04 -7.78 1.51
CA GLU A 63 -6.65 -8.43 0.36
C GLU A 63 -6.39 -7.65 -0.93
N GLY A 64 -6.43 -6.32 -0.85
CA GLY A 64 -6.25 -5.42 -1.98
C GLY A 64 -4.83 -5.40 -2.55
N LEU A 65 -3.81 -5.68 -1.75
CA LEU A 65 -2.42 -5.81 -2.21
C LEU A 65 -2.28 -6.89 -3.30
N ASN A 66 -3.10 -7.95 -3.24
CA ASN A 66 -3.12 -9.06 -4.20
C ASN A 66 -4.31 -9.00 -5.17
N ASP A 67 -4.99 -7.84 -5.29
CA ASP A 67 -6.11 -7.69 -6.21
C ASP A 67 -5.67 -7.90 -7.66
N ALA A 68 -6.52 -8.59 -8.42
CA ALA A 68 -6.27 -8.85 -9.85
C ALA A 68 -6.17 -7.56 -10.67
N TYR A 69 -6.78 -6.48 -10.23
CA TYR A 69 -6.73 -5.18 -10.90
C TYR A 69 -5.61 -4.31 -10.33
N GLU A 70 -4.63 -4.01 -11.19
CA GLU A 70 -3.40 -3.28 -10.81
C GLU A 70 -3.64 -2.00 -10.02
N MET A 71 -4.67 -1.22 -10.37
CA MET A 71 -4.95 0.04 -9.69
C MET A 71 -5.45 -0.16 -8.26
N VAL A 72 -6.19 -1.24 -7.99
CA VAL A 72 -6.63 -1.60 -6.64
C VAL A 72 -5.41 -2.03 -5.81
N ALA A 73 -4.56 -2.92 -6.35
CA ALA A 73 -3.35 -3.37 -5.67
C ALA A 73 -2.39 -2.20 -5.37
N ARG A 74 -2.18 -1.32 -6.35
CA ARG A 74 -1.38 -0.11 -6.17
C ARG A 74 -1.94 0.81 -5.09
N GLN A 75 -3.24 1.08 -5.11
CA GLN A 75 -3.89 1.95 -4.11
C GLN A 75 -3.77 1.36 -2.71
N SER A 76 -3.95 0.03 -2.59
CA SER A 76 -3.79 -0.69 -1.33
C SER A 76 -2.36 -0.58 -0.78
N ALA A 77 -1.34 -0.71 -1.64
CA ALA A 77 0.04 -0.53 -1.25
C ALA A 77 0.33 0.89 -0.74
N ILE A 78 -0.19 1.91 -1.41
CA ILE A 78 -0.05 3.31 -0.97
C ILE A 78 -0.66 3.51 0.42
N TYR A 79 -1.90 3.08 0.63
CA TYR A 79 -2.55 3.21 1.92
C TYR A 79 -1.87 2.36 3.02
N ALA A 80 -1.41 1.15 2.70
CA ALA A 80 -0.70 0.30 3.65
C ALA A 80 0.57 0.98 4.18
N GLY A 81 1.33 1.66 3.31
CA GLY A 81 2.48 2.45 3.73
C GLY A 81 2.10 3.60 4.66
N PHE A 82 1.03 4.34 4.36
CA PHE A 82 0.59 5.47 5.22
C PHE A 82 0.03 5.03 6.56
N VAL A 83 -0.66 3.88 6.62
CA VAL A 83 -1.20 3.34 7.88
C VAL A 83 -0.07 2.89 8.81
N GLY A 84 1.00 2.31 8.27
CA GLY A 84 2.15 1.86 9.04
C GLY A 84 1.84 0.71 10.00
N ASP A 85 0.79 -0.09 9.73
CA ASP A 85 0.45 -1.25 10.55
C ASP A 85 1.38 -2.42 10.22
N ASP A 86 2.16 -2.86 11.21
CA ASP A 86 3.14 -3.95 11.05
C ASP A 86 2.52 -5.26 10.52
N SER A 87 1.24 -5.48 10.76
CA SER A 87 0.52 -6.68 10.27
C SER A 87 0.35 -6.71 8.75
N LEU A 88 0.57 -5.59 8.07
CA LEU A 88 0.54 -5.48 6.61
C LEU A 88 1.88 -5.76 5.95
N LEU A 89 2.99 -5.68 6.70
CA LEU A 89 4.35 -5.88 6.17
C LEU A 89 4.51 -7.18 5.35
N PRO A 90 4.06 -8.35 5.83
CA PRO A 90 4.18 -9.58 5.04
C PRO A 90 3.46 -9.50 3.70
N ALA A 91 2.26 -8.92 3.67
CA ALA A 91 1.48 -8.78 2.44
C ALA A 91 2.09 -7.76 1.47
N ILE A 92 2.73 -6.69 1.97
CA ILE A 92 3.44 -5.72 1.12
C ILE A 92 4.68 -6.37 0.50
N VAL A 93 5.44 -7.16 1.27
CA VAL A 93 6.61 -7.90 0.77
C VAL A 93 6.18 -8.94 -0.27
N GLU A 94 5.10 -9.69 -0.01
CA GLU A 94 4.53 -10.64 -0.95
C GLU A 94 4.11 -9.94 -2.26
N ALA A 95 3.39 -8.83 -2.19
CA ALA A 95 2.99 -8.04 -3.35
C ALA A 95 4.19 -7.52 -4.15
N LEU A 96 5.29 -7.15 -3.49
CA LEU A 96 6.52 -6.73 -4.14
C LEU A 96 7.17 -7.87 -4.93
N ILE A 97 7.17 -9.08 -4.39
CA ILE A 97 7.87 -10.24 -4.96
C ILE A 97 7.01 -10.93 -6.02
N GLU A 98 5.73 -11.18 -5.73
CA GLU A 98 4.84 -11.95 -6.60
C GLU A 98 4.35 -11.15 -7.83
N HIS A 99 4.29 -9.83 -7.73
CA HIS A 99 3.84 -8.98 -8.85
C HIS A 99 4.99 -8.46 -9.72
N ASN A 100 5.97 -9.32 -10.04
CA ASN A 100 7.16 -8.96 -10.82
C ASN A 100 6.85 -8.35 -12.21
N GLU A 101 5.69 -8.64 -12.80
CA GLU A 101 5.23 -8.09 -14.08
C GLU A 101 4.42 -6.78 -13.93
N ARG A 102 4.08 -6.37 -12.70
CA ARG A 102 3.27 -5.18 -12.40
C ARG A 102 4.13 -4.07 -11.81
N LEU A 103 4.93 -3.44 -12.65
CA LEU A 103 5.91 -2.42 -12.24
C LEU A 103 5.33 -1.36 -11.31
N ARG A 104 4.11 -0.89 -11.56
CA ARG A 104 3.48 0.16 -10.74
C ARG A 104 3.10 -0.33 -9.34
N VAL A 105 2.71 -1.60 -9.21
CA VAL A 105 2.46 -2.22 -7.89
C VAL A 105 3.76 -2.35 -7.13
N GLN A 106 4.82 -2.85 -7.80
CA GLN A 106 6.16 -2.95 -7.19
C GLN A 106 6.68 -1.60 -6.70
N MET A 107 6.57 -0.56 -7.53
CA MET A 107 6.99 0.80 -7.13
C MET A 107 6.23 1.30 -5.91
N SER A 108 4.92 1.05 -5.84
CA SER A 108 4.09 1.46 -4.70
C SER A 108 4.37 0.61 -3.45
N ALA A 109 4.62 -0.69 -3.60
CA ALA A 109 5.02 -1.56 -2.50
C ALA A 109 6.41 -1.18 -1.95
N ASN A 110 7.37 -0.90 -2.83
CA ASN A 110 8.68 -0.39 -2.44
C ASN A 110 8.55 0.91 -1.63
N LYS A 111 7.74 1.87 -2.13
CA LYS A 111 7.49 3.13 -1.41
C LYS A 111 6.80 2.89 -0.07
N ALA A 112 5.84 1.97 -0.02
CA ALA A 112 5.19 1.60 1.24
C ALA A 112 6.21 1.05 2.25
N LEU A 113 7.09 0.14 1.82
CA LEU A 113 8.14 -0.44 2.68
C LEU A 113 9.13 0.62 3.20
N SER A 114 9.43 1.68 2.42
CA SER A 114 10.32 2.76 2.88
C SER A 114 9.76 3.56 4.06
N LEU A 115 8.46 3.45 4.33
CA LEU A 115 7.81 4.12 5.46
C LEU A 115 7.86 3.30 6.75
N TYR A 116 8.35 2.05 6.69
CA TYR A 116 8.53 1.19 7.87
C TYR A 116 10.00 1.19 8.34
N PRO A 117 10.26 0.86 9.61
CA PRO A 117 11.62 0.67 10.11
C PRO A 117 12.36 -0.41 9.30
N LYS A 118 13.58 -0.10 8.85
CA LYS A 118 14.41 -0.97 8.00
C LYS A 118 14.54 -2.37 8.56
N GLU A 119 14.81 -2.50 9.85
CA GLU A 119 15.03 -3.77 10.54
C GLU A 119 13.79 -4.67 10.50
N LYS A 120 12.58 -4.08 10.56
CA LYS A 120 11.33 -4.83 10.45
C LYS A 120 11.13 -5.36 9.03
N VAL A 121 11.42 -4.54 8.03
CA VAL A 121 11.31 -4.91 6.61
C VAL A 121 12.28 -6.04 6.27
N GLU A 122 13.55 -5.91 6.67
CA GLU A 122 14.59 -6.94 6.45
C GLU A 122 14.19 -8.27 7.08
N LYS A 123 13.69 -8.24 8.33
CA LYS A 123 13.22 -9.45 9.00
C LYS A 123 12.08 -10.14 8.26
N VAL A 124 11.07 -9.39 7.80
CA VAL A 124 9.93 -9.97 7.08
C VAL A 124 10.38 -10.58 5.74
N ILE A 125 11.34 -9.96 5.05
CA ILE A 125 11.91 -10.51 3.81
C ILE A 125 12.66 -11.80 4.11
N GLU A 126 13.45 -11.86 5.18
CA GLU A 126 14.13 -13.08 5.61
C GLU A 126 13.14 -14.20 5.93
N ASP A 127 12.08 -13.89 6.68
CA ASP A 127 11.01 -14.82 7.01
C ASP A 127 10.24 -15.32 5.78
N PHE A 128 10.03 -14.44 4.77
CA PHE A 128 9.41 -14.81 3.50
C PHE A 128 10.26 -15.83 2.75
N TYR A 129 11.54 -15.54 2.53
CA TYR A 129 12.44 -16.44 1.81
C TYR A 129 12.78 -17.71 2.57
N ALA A 130 12.70 -17.72 3.89
CA ALA A 130 12.85 -18.94 4.68
C ALA A 130 11.69 -19.95 4.49
N LYS A 131 10.54 -19.49 4.00
CA LYS A 131 9.35 -20.33 3.76
C LYS A 131 9.22 -20.80 2.31
N VAL A 132 9.94 -20.19 1.39
CA VAL A 132 9.80 -20.45 -0.05
C VAL A 132 11.04 -21.20 -0.54
N ASP A 133 10.85 -22.48 -0.88
CA ASP A 133 11.91 -23.34 -1.45
C ASP A 133 12.02 -23.10 -2.98
N ARG A 134 12.79 -22.09 -3.40
CA ARG A 134 13.01 -21.74 -4.81
C ARG A 134 14.49 -21.88 -5.19
N LEU A 135 14.77 -22.49 -6.31
CA LEU A 135 16.13 -22.83 -6.81
C LEU A 135 17.09 -21.64 -7.04
N ASN A 136 16.60 -20.39 -7.11
CA ASN A 136 17.41 -19.18 -7.31
C ASN A 136 17.27 -18.13 -6.19
N GLU A 137 16.78 -18.54 -5.06
CA GLU A 137 16.32 -17.73 -3.94
C GLU A 137 17.36 -16.75 -3.39
N ASN A 138 18.60 -17.21 -3.24
CA ASN A 138 19.66 -16.40 -2.61
C ASN A 138 20.04 -15.15 -3.41
N GLU A 139 20.07 -15.23 -4.73
CA GLU A 139 20.44 -14.08 -5.56
C GLU A 139 19.29 -13.09 -5.71
N GLU A 140 18.06 -13.56 -5.81
CA GLU A 140 16.87 -12.71 -5.84
C GLU A 140 16.70 -11.96 -4.51
N LYS A 141 16.80 -12.66 -3.38
CA LYS A 141 16.82 -12.08 -2.04
C LYS A 141 17.89 -11.00 -1.90
N LYS A 142 19.12 -11.30 -2.31
CA LYS A 142 20.22 -10.34 -2.25
C LYS A 142 19.97 -9.11 -3.14
N ARG A 143 19.39 -9.28 -4.33
CA ARG A 143 19.03 -8.17 -5.20
C ARG A 143 17.94 -7.29 -4.57
N LEU A 144 16.92 -7.90 -3.99
CA LEU A 144 15.86 -7.20 -3.29
C LEU A 144 16.40 -6.41 -2.09
N LEU A 145 17.18 -7.05 -1.21
CA LEU A 145 17.76 -6.37 -0.04
C LEU A 145 18.66 -5.20 -0.45
N ARG A 146 19.48 -5.35 -1.49
CA ARG A 146 20.31 -4.23 -2.01
C ARG A 146 19.45 -3.09 -2.60
N SER A 147 18.34 -3.43 -3.23
CA SER A 147 17.40 -2.42 -3.77
C SER A 147 16.75 -1.62 -2.66
N LEU A 148 16.29 -2.30 -1.62
CA LEU A 148 15.69 -1.69 -0.44
C LEU A 148 16.71 -0.84 0.34
N GLU A 149 17.93 -1.32 0.52
CA GLU A 149 18.99 -0.55 1.18
C GLU A 149 19.25 0.78 0.47
N ARG A 150 19.34 0.77 -0.87
CA ARG A 150 19.49 2.00 -1.65
C ARG A 150 18.32 2.96 -1.45
N MET A 151 17.10 2.42 -1.38
CA MET A 151 15.88 3.20 -1.16
C MET A 151 15.89 3.85 0.22
N PHE A 152 16.19 3.10 1.30
CA PHE A 152 16.28 3.66 2.65
C PHE A 152 17.36 4.74 2.77
N VAL A 153 18.52 4.55 2.11
CA VAL A 153 19.58 5.58 2.08
C VAL A 153 19.11 6.84 1.35
N GLN A 154 18.37 6.68 0.25
CA GLN A 154 17.82 7.82 -0.49
C GLN A 154 16.77 8.58 0.31
N GLU A 155 15.83 7.89 0.95
CA GLU A 155 14.81 8.51 1.81
C GLU A 155 15.45 9.25 2.99
N ALA A 156 16.45 8.66 3.62
CA ALA A 156 17.19 9.33 4.71
C ALA A 156 17.87 10.62 4.23
N LYS A 157 18.48 10.62 3.04
CA LYS A 157 19.09 11.81 2.44
C LYS A 157 18.05 12.88 2.11
N VAL A 158 16.90 12.49 1.55
CA VAL A 158 15.78 13.40 1.29
C VAL A 158 15.29 14.04 2.58
N HIS A 159 15.06 13.24 3.61
CA HIS A 159 14.63 13.72 4.92
C HIS A 159 15.65 14.70 5.52
N GLN A 160 16.93 14.35 5.51
CA GLN A 160 18.01 15.22 6.00
C GLN A 160 18.04 16.56 5.24
N THR A 161 17.89 16.53 3.89
CA THR A 161 17.87 17.75 3.07
C THR A 161 16.65 18.64 3.38
N LEU A 162 15.49 18.04 3.66
CA LEU A 162 14.28 18.78 4.05
C LEU A 162 14.40 19.43 5.43
N MET A 163 15.09 18.78 6.36
CA MET A 163 15.32 19.28 7.72
C MET A 163 16.48 20.26 7.81
N ASP A 164 17.35 20.32 6.82
CA ASP A 164 18.44 21.28 6.75
C ASP A 164 17.92 22.67 6.38
N VAL A 165 17.71 23.50 7.39
CA VAL A 165 17.21 24.88 7.22
C VAL A 165 18.19 25.77 6.42
N ALA A 166 19.48 25.42 6.41
CA ALA A 166 20.53 26.14 5.68
C ALA A 166 20.62 25.69 4.21
N ALA A 167 19.95 24.60 3.82
CA ALA A 167 19.97 24.13 2.45
C ALA A 167 19.26 25.13 1.50
N PRO A 168 19.84 25.41 0.31
CA PRO A 168 19.19 26.24 -0.68
C PRO A 168 17.77 25.76 -1.01
N GLU A 169 16.81 26.68 -1.15
CA GLU A 169 15.41 26.39 -1.41
C GLU A 169 15.21 25.44 -2.60
N ALA A 170 15.99 25.65 -3.68
CA ALA A 170 15.95 24.79 -4.86
C ALA A 170 16.26 23.31 -4.55
N LYS A 171 17.19 23.01 -3.61
CA LYS A 171 17.49 21.64 -3.16
C LYS A 171 16.35 21.06 -2.36
N ARG A 172 15.72 21.85 -1.47
CA ARG A 172 14.58 21.41 -0.66
C ARG A 172 13.37 21.12 -1.54
N ILE A 173 13.07 21.97 -2.54
CA ILE A 173 11.99 21.76 -3.51
C ILE A 173 12.25 20.49 -4.35
N SER A 174 13.50 20.28 -4.78
CA SER A 174 13.87 19.08 -5.54
C SER A 174 13.68 17.81 -4.69
N ALA A 175 14.02 17.86 -3.41
CA ALA A 175 13.81 16.74 -2.48
C ALA A 175 12.32 16.38 -2.35
N ILE A 176 11.43 17.39 -2.25
CA ILE A 176 9.97 17.17 -2.19
C ILE A 176 9.43 16.51 -3.45
N ARG A 177 9.94 16.87 -4.64
CA ARG A 177 9.47 16.31 -5.93
C ARG A 177 9.88 14.86 -6.15
N ASN A 178 10.88 14.38 -5.44
CA ASN A 178 11.41 13.02 -5.57
C ASN A 178 10.87 12.05 -4.51
N VAL A 179 9.94 12.51 -3.66
CA VAL A 179 9.17 11.69 -2.71
C VAL A 179 7.82 11.32 -3.35
#